data_670e0233d89627173919bd43acbb1310
#
_entry.id   670e0233d89627173919bd43acbb1310
#
_cell.length_a   1.000
_cell.length_b   1.000
_cell.length_c   1.000
_cell.angle_alpha   90.00
_cell.angle_beta   90.00
_cell.angle_gamma   90.00
#
_symmetry.space_group_name_H-M   'P 1'
#
loop_
_entity.id
_entity.type
_entity.pdbx_description
1 polymer ?
#
loop_
_entity_poly.entity_id
_entity_poly.type
_entity_poly.pdbx_seq_one_letter_code
_entity_poly.pdbx_strand_id
1 'polypeptide(L)'
;MQGIPLEERKRLGALLDTRPQTEVMAMISQFSQAETDNFVAPPAQVPKALGVLMFNMERGVNLPEIQEFLRDCPDIQPFDVILANELDDGCARSGNKNTAR
;
A
#
# COMPACT_ATOMS: atom_id res chain seq x y z
N MET A 1 0.56 1.00 10.72
CA MET A 1 1.06 2.31 10.23
C MET A 1 0.22 3.42 10.80
N GLN A 2 0.83 4.30 11.50
CA GLN A 2 0.21 5.60 11.70
C GLN A 2 0.44 6.43 10.44
N GLY A 3 -0.64 6.67 9.70
CA GLY A 3 -0.59 7.60 8.58
C GLY A 3 -0.25 9.01 9.05
N ILE A 4 0.30 9.82 8.16
CA ILE A 4 0.57 11.22 8.45
C ILE A 4 -0.77 11.95 8.58
N PRO A 5 -1.04 12.68 9.67
CA PRO A 5 -2.28 13.44 9.84
C PRO A 5 -2.53 14.40 8.69
N LEU A 6 -3.79 14.65 8.34
CA LEU A 6 -4.18 15.49 7.20
C LEU A 6 -3.56 16.89 7.26
N GLU A 7 -3.57 17.52 8.41
CA GLU A 7 -3.01 18.87 8.59
C GLU A 7 -1.49 18.89 8.35
N GLU A 8 -0.80 17.84 8.79
CA GLU A 8 0.62 17.69 8.53
C GLU A 8 0.91 17.45 7.03
N ARG A 9 0.07 16.67 6.35
CA ARG A 9 0.16 16.49 4.88
C ARG A 9 0.01 17.81 4.14
N LYS A 10 -0.95 18.65 4.56
CA LYS A 10 -1.16 19.99 3.98
C LYS A 10 0.06 20.88 4.21
N ARG A 11 0.62 20.86 5.43
CA ARG A 11 1.81 21.62 5.78
C ARG A 11 3.02 21.20 4.92
N LEU A 12 3.28 19.90 4.83
CA LEU A 12 4.38 19.35 4.03
C LEU A 12 4.18 19.62 2.53
N GLY A 13 2.94 19.51 2.03
CA GLY A 13 2.60 19.84 0.66
C GLY A 13 2.90 21.31 0.32
N ALA A 14 2.58 22.23 1.21
CA ALA A 14 2.88 23.65 1.03
C ALA A 14 4.40 23.95 0.98
N LEU A 15 5.22 23.16 1.68
CA LEU A 15 6.68 23.31 1.64
C LEU A 15 7.28 22.96 0.28
N LEU A 16 6.60 22.10 -0.51
CA LEU A 16 7.04 21.73 -1.86
C LEU A 16 7.07 22.92 -2.83
N ASP A 17 6.32 23.98 -2.55
CA ASP A 17 6.33 25.20 -3.37
C ASP A 17 7.62 26.02 -3.19
N THR A 18 8.33 25.83 -2.09
CA THR A 18 9.50 26.63 -1.71
C THR A 18 10.76 25.83 -1.45
N ARG A 19 10.69 24.50 -1.35
CA ARG A 19 11.81 23.61 -1.03
C ARG A 19 11.90 22.43 -2.00
N PRO A 20 13.11 21.89 -2.25
CA PRO A 20 13.27 20.66 -3.00
C PRO A 20 12.50 19.49 -2.39
N GLN A 21 11.93 18.64 -3.24
CA GLN A 21 11.18 17.46 -2.82
C GLN A 21 11.98 16.56 -1.87
N THR A 22 13.28 16.39 -2.12
CA THR A 22 14.18 15.60 -1.29
C THR A 22 14.27 16.09 0.15
N GLU A 23 14.25 17.42 0.36
CA GLU A 23 14.27 18.00 1.71
C GLU A 23 12.95 17.73 2.43
N VAL A 24 11.83 17.89 1.75
CA VAL A 24 10.49 17.62 2.33
C VAL A 24 10.34 16.14 2.67
N MET A 25 10.77 15.24 1.79
CA MET A 25 10.75 13.80 2.04
C MET A 25 11.60 13.40 3.24
N ALA A 26 12.74 14.04 3.45
CA ALA A 26 13.60 13.81 4.62
C ALA A 26 12.93 14.18 5.96
N MET A 27 11.91 15.03 5.94
CA MET A 27 11.12 15.39 7.13
C MET A 27 10.10 14.32 7.52
N ILE A 28 9.87 13.34 6.66
CA ILE A 28 8.86 12.29 6.84
C ILE A 28 9.58 10.98 7.17
N SER A 29 9.62 10.63 8.45
CA SER A 29 10.32 9.42 8.92
C SER A 29 9.76 8.14 8.28
N GLN A 30 8.48 8.12 7.94
CA GLN A 30 7.80 6.97 7.33
C GLN A 30 8.38 6.57 5.96
N PHE A 31 9.00 7.48 5.22
CA PHE A 31 9.61 7.16 3.93
C PHE A 31 10.84 6.24 4.03
N SER A 32 11.50 6.24 5.17
CA SER A 32 12.70 5.43 5.40
C SER A 32 12.46 4.19 6.27
N GLN A 33 11.21 3.96 6.67
CA GLN A 33 10.84 2.85 7.55
C GLN A 33 10.06 1.78 6.79
N ALA A 34 10.48 0.53 6.97
CA ALA A 34 9.66 -0.61 6.60
C ALA A 34 8.65 -0.87 7.72
N GLU A 35 7.42 -1.13 7.35
CA GLU A 35 6.39 -1.55 8.27
C GLU A 35 6.05 -3.01 8.08
N THR A 36 5.86 -3.68 9.20
CA THR A 36 5.39 -5.06 9.22
C THR A 36 4.17 -5.18 10.10
N ASP A 37 3.20 -5.94 9.63
CA ASP A 37 2.02 -6.27 10.40
C ASP A 37 1.69 -7.75 10.19
N ASN A 38 0.95 -8.34 11.12
CA ASN A 38 0.63 -9.75 11.07
C ASN A 38 -0.84 -9.97 11.46
N PHE A 39 -1.67 -10.17 10.45
CA PHE A 39 -3.12 -10.31 10.61
C PHE A 39 -3.60 -11.77 10.61
N VAL A 40 -2.73 -12.72 10.29
CA VAL A 40 -3.07 -14.13 10.19
C VAL A 40 -2.09 -14.98 10.96
N ALA A 41 -2.55 -16.12 11.45
CA ALA A 41 -1.67 -17.11 12.07
C ALA A 41 -0.69 -17.67 11.01
N PRO A 42 0.58 -17.91 11.38
CA PRO A 42 1.52 -18.53 10.47
C PRO A 42 1.02 -19.91 10.02
N PRO A 43 1.24 -20.31 8.76
CA PRO A 43 0.84 -21.62 8.28
C PRO A 43 1.63 -22.71 8.99
N ALA A 44 0.99 -23.87 9.20
CA ALA A 44 1.64 -25.03 9.83
C ALA A 44 2.78 -25.61 8.98
N GLN A 45 2.72 -25.43 7.67
CA GLN A 45 3.74 -25.89 6.72
C GLN A 45 4.03 -24.81 5.67
N VAL A 46 5.31 -24.69 5.31
CA VAL A 46 5.72 -23.85 4.19
C VAL A 46 5.60 -24.68 2.90
N PRO A 47 4.93 -24.16 1.85
CA PRO A 47 4.82 -24.89 0.59
C PRO A 47 6.18 -25.06 -0.09
N LYS A 48 6.34 -26.15 -0.86
CA LYS A 48 7.58 -26.41 -1.61
C LYS A 48 7.81 -25.42 -2.75
N ALA A 49 6.75 -24.84 -3.28
CA ALA A 49 6.76 -23.81 -4.30
C ALA A 49 5.79 -22.71 -3.88
N LEU A 50 6.19 -21.45 -4.05
CA LEU A 50 5.36 -20.29 -3.74
C LEU A 50 4.68 -19.78 -5.01
N GLY A 51 3.36 -19.62 -4.93
CA GLY A 51 2.59 -18.86 -5.89
C GLY A 51 2.74 -17.37 -5.59
N VAL A 52 3.34 -16.61 -6.49
CA VAL A 52 3.55 -15.16 -6.31
C VAL A 52 2.73 -14.41 -7.35
N LEU A 53 1.88 -13.51 -6.88
CA LEU A 53 1.11 -12.61 -7.71
C LEU A 53 1.74 -11.20 -7.66
N MET A 54 2.05 -10.64 -8.82
CA MET A 54 2.44 -9.23 -8.94
C MET A 54 1.25 -8.42 -9.43
N PHE A 55 0.96 -7.32 -8.74
CA PHE A 55 -0.23 -6.55 -9.04
C PHE A 55 -0.02 -5.04 -8.83
N ASN A 56 -0.36 -4.25 -9.86
CA ASN A 56 -0.43 -2.80 -9.75
C ASN A 56 -1.83 -2.42 -9.27
N MET A 57 -1.93 -1.75 -8.14
CA MET A 57 -3.19 -1.40 -7.48
C MET A 57 -3.81 -0.09 -7.98
N GLU A 58 -3.11 0.64 -8.86
CA GLU A 58 -3.57 1.94 -9.37
C GLU A 58 -4.09 2.86 -8.26
N ARG A 59 -3.35 2.96 -7.16
CA ARG A 59 -3.69 3.75 -5.94
C ARG A 59 -5.05 3.40 -5.32
N GLY A 60 -5.58 2.23 -5.62
CA GLY A 60 -6.86 1.77 -5.09
C GLY A 60 -8.09 2.50 -5.67
N VAL A 61 -7.97 3.08 -6.85
CA VAL A 61 -9.10 3.74 -7.53
C VAL A 61 -10.27 2.76 -7.69
N ASN A 62 -9.95 1.53 -8.11
CA ASN A 62 -10.93 0.45 -8.28
C ASN A 62 -10.79 -0.63 -7.18
N LEU A 63 -10.59 -0.22 -5.94
CA LEU A 63 -10.30 -1.15 -4.85
C LEU A 63 -11.35 -2.25 -4.66
N PRO A 64 -12.68 -1.99 -4.69
CA PRO A 64 -13.69 -3.04 -4.55
C PRO A 64 -13.59 -4.11 -5.63
N GLU A 65 -13.41 -3.72 -6.88
CA GLU A 65 -13.27 -4.61 -8.03
C GLU A 65 -11.99 -5.43 -7.96
N ILE A 66 -10.90 -4.82 -7.50
CA ILE A 66 -9.62 -5.51 -7.27
C ILE A 66 -9.78 -6.55 -6.16
N GLN A 67 -10.43 -6.23 -5.07
CA GLN A 67 -10.68 -7.16 -3.97
C GLN A 67 -11.53 -8.34 -4.43
N GLU A 68 -12.57 -8.10 -5.21
CA GLU A 68 -13.40 -9.15 -5.79
C GLU A 68 -12.58 -10.06 -6.73
N PHE A 69 -11.78 -9.46 -7.62
CA PHE A 69 -10.90 -10.19 -8.52
C PHE A 69 -9.89 -11.07 -7.76
N LEU A 70 -9.21 -10.53 -6.75
CA LEU A 70 -8.24 -11.26 -5.96
C LEU A 70 -8.87 -12.43 -5.18
N ARG A 71 -10.12 -12.27 -4.75
CA ARG A 71 -10.84 -13.31 -4.00
C ARG A 71 -11.38 -14.41 -4.91
N ASP A 72 -11.95 -14.06 -6.06
CA ASP A 72 -12.85 -14.93 -6.79
C ASP A 72 -12.31 -15.43 -8.14
N CYS A 73 -11.21 -14.85 -8.65
CA CYS A 73 -10.68 -15.25 -9.95
C CYS A 73 -9.93 -16.59 -9.87
N PRO A 74 -10.41 -17.65 -10.53
CA PRO A 74 -9.79 -18.97 -10.47
C PRO A 74 -8.42 -19.04 -11.16
N ASP A 75 -8.14 -18.14 -12.11
CA ASP A 75 -6.89 -18.13 -12.89
C ASP A 75 -5.68 -17.71 -12.05
N ILE A 76 -5.91 -16.98 -10.95
CA ILE A 76 -4.85 -16.52 -10.05
C ILE A 76 -4.80 -17.29 -8.73
N GLN A 77 -5.81 -18.06 -8.42
CA GLN A 77 -5.87 -18.86 -7.18
C GLN A 77 -5.31 -20.28 -7.39
N PRO A 78 -4.66 -20.86 -6.37
CA PRO A 78 -4.23 -20.20 -5.14
C PRO A 78 -2.91 -19.42 -5.32
N PHE A 79 -2.75 -18.32 -4.60
CA PHE A 79 -1.45 -17.65 -4.46
C PHE A 79 -1.08 -17.53 -2.98
N ASP A 80 0.22 -17.47 -2.69
CA ASP A 80 0.76 -17.43 -1.33
C ASP A 80 1.25 -16.02 -0.96
N VAL A 81 1.73 -15.29 -1.95
CA VAL A 81 2.33 -13.96 -1.76
C VAL A 81 1.82 -13.02 -2.85
N ILE A 82 1.47 -11.81 -2.46
CA ILE A 82 1.20 -10.73 -3.38
C ILE A 82 2.27 -9.65 -3.27
N LEU A 83 2.85 -9.27 -4.42
CA LEU A 83 3.74 -8.13 -4.55
C LEU A 83 2.93 -7.00 -5.20
N ALA A 84 2.42 -6.11 -4.38
CA ALA A 84 1.59 -5.01 -4.82
C ALA A 84 2.40 -3.72 -4.88
N ASN A 85 2.20 -2.96 -5.93
CA ASN A 85 2.73 -1.61 -6.08
C ASN A 85 1.61 -0.60 -6.35
N GLU A 86 1.95 0.66 -6.33
CA GLU A 86 0.99 1.77 -6.39
C GLU A 86 -0.12 1.64 -5.33
N LEU A 87 0.28 1.28 -4.13
CA LEU A 87 -0.58 1.32 -2.96
C LEU A 87 -0.77 2.77 -2.50
N ASP A 88 -1.90 3.02 -1.88
CA ASP A 88 -2.24 4.34 -1.36
C ASP A 88 -2.55 4.31 0.13
N ASP A 89 -2.13 5.33 0.83
CA ASP A 89 -2.52 5.63 2.19
C ASP A 89 -3.15 7.03 2.26
N GLY A 90 -4.25 7.16 1.56
CA GLY A 90 -5.07 8.35 1.59
C GLY A 90 -4.66 9.47 0.64
N CYS A 91 -4.76 9.26 -0.67
CA CYS A 91 -4.66 10.34 -1.63
C CYS A 91 -6.05 10.76 -2.18
N ALA A 92 -6.08 11.91 -2.84
CA ALA A 92 -7.32 12.43 -3.41
C ALA A 92 -7.92 11.52 -4.49
N ARG A 93 -7.06 10.83 -5.27
CA ARG A 93 -7.51 9.94 -6.36
C ARG A 93 -8.24 8.70 -5.87
N SER A 94 -7.79 8.15 -4.75
CA SER A 94 -8.43 6.97 -4.15
C SER A 94 -9.64 7.31 -3.28
N GLY A 95 -9.99 8.59 -3.15
CA GLY A 95 -10.99 9.02 -2.20
C GLY A 95 -10.53 8.84 -0.74
N ASN A 96 -9.24 9.01 -0.50
CA ASN A 96 -8.60 8.91 0.81
C ASN A 96 -8.65 7.49 1.42
N LYS A 97 -8.63 6.46 0.57
CA LYS A 97 -8.59 5.06 1.02
C LYS A 97 -7.19 4.62 1.39
N ASN A 98 -7.09 3.65 2.29
CA ASN A 98 -5.86 2.90 2.52
C ASN A 98 -5.96 1.56 1.80
N THR A 99 -5.14 1.36 0.78
CA THR A 99 -5.16 0.16 -0.07
C THR A 99 -4.24 -0.96 0.42
N ALA A 100 -3.45 -0.69 1.45
CA ALA A 100 -2.53 -1.66 2.04
C ALA A 100 -3.15 -2.43 3.23
N ARG A 101 -4.38 -2.10 3.63
CA ARG A 101 -5.05 -2.68 4.80
C ARG A 101 -6.41 -3.27 4.51
#